data_a9b8248d5a8ad29f4fdf71d06e337493
#
_entry.id   a9b8248d5a8ad29f4fdf71d06e337493
#
_cell.length_a   1.000
_cell.length_b   1.000
_cell.length_c   1.000
_cell.angle_alpha   90.00
_cell.angle_beta   90.00
_cell.angle_gamma   90.00
#
_symmetry.space_group_name_H-M   'P 1'
#
loop_
_entity.id
_entity.type
_entity.pdbx_description
1 polymer ?
#
loop_
_entity_poly.entity_id
_entity_poly.type
_entity_poly.pdbx_seq_one_letter_code
_entity_poly.pdbx_strand_id
1 'polypeptide(L)'
;LMPWSEKAQGLIRSQYAPTGNAGLGGLAAAVNALEKTCERENAAFAVDAGASGQNADPQALLARYREKREDMERYVKAYREYCWTVKSVDDYRIAPFHLLACEGQVFDDRTHVWHMETIAKYAAGVDPVFIATPYLCVDTGDEASVKQGVDWWLSLTAAGGEGMVVKPETFT
;
A
#
# COMPACT_ATOMS: atom_id res chain seq x y z
N LEU A 1 -4.83 9.87 -2.82
CA LEU A 1 -5.54 8.58 -2.99
C LEU A 1 -6.74 8.81 -3.89
N MET A 2 -6.77 8.17 -5.04
CA MET A 2 -7.96 8.19 -5.88
C MET A 2 -8.89 7.06 -5.42
N PRO A 3 -10.16 7.33 -5.10
CA PRO A 3 -11.09 6.31 -4.64
C PRO A 3 -11.38 5.28 -5.72
N TRP A 4 -11.16 5.67 -6.98
CA TRP A 4 -11.36 4.80 -8.11
C TRP A 4 -10.37 5.13 -9.22
N SER A 5 -9.63 4.11 -9.66
CA SER A 5 -8.75 4.16 -10.82
C SER A 5 -9.04 2.95 -11.68
N GLU A 6 -9.43 3.13 -12.93
CA GLU A 6 -9.72 2.01 -13.83
C GLU A 6 -8.50 1.13 -14.05
N LYS A 7 -7.32 1.74 -14.18
CA LYS A 7 -6.05 0.99 -14.26
C LYS A 7 -5.81 0.14 -13.01
N ALA A 8 -5.98 0.72 -11.83
CA ALA A 8 -5.83 0.00 -10.58
C ALA A 8 -6.86 -1.12 -10.43
N GLN A 9 -8.12 -0.87 -10.78
CA GLN A 9 -9.18 -1.87 -10.77
C GLN A 9 -8.87 -3.03 -11.73
N GLY A 10 -8.38 -2.71 -12.94
CA GLY A 10 -7.92 -3.70 -13.90
C GLY A 10 -6.80 -4.59 -13.35
N LEU A 11 -5.77 -4.00 -12.74
CA LEU A 11 -4.67 -4.73 -12.11
C LEU A 11 -5.11 -5.55 -10.90
N ILE A 12 -5.96 -4.97 -10.03
CA ILE A 12 -6.49 -5.69 -8.86
C ILE A 12 -7.27 -6.92 -9.30
N ARG A 13 -8.18 -6.80 -10.27
CA ARG A 13 -9.03 -7.89 -10.74
C ARG A 13 -8.26 -8.96 -11.50
N SER A 14 -7.32 -8.55 -12.37
CA SER A 14 -6.62 -9.48 -13.27
C SER A 14 -5.39 -10.11 -12.65
N GLN A 15 -4.75 -9.47 -11.69
CA GLN A 15 -3.45 -9.91 -11.16
C GLN A 15 -3.46 -10.07 -9.64
N TYR A 16 -3.75 -9.00 -8.89
CA TYR A 16 -3.52 -9.01 -7.44
C TYR A 16 -4.52 -9.87 -6.68
N ALA A 17 -5.82 -9.75 -6.97
CA ALA A 17 -6.84 -10.53 -6.28
C ALA A 17 -6.74 -12.03 -6.58
N PRO A 18 -6.57 -12.49 -7.84
CA PRO A 18 -6.34 -13.90 -8.13
C PRO A 18 -5.09 -14.46 -7.46
N THR A 19 -3.97 -13.71 -7.49
CA THR A 19 -2.71 -14.12 -6.86
C THR A 19 -2.87 -14.21 -5.34
N GLY A 20 -3.47 -13.20 -4.71
CA GLY A 20 -3.73 -13.20 -3.28
C GLY A 20 -4.61 -14.35 -2.83
N ASN A 21 -5.70 -14.62 -3.56
CA ASN A 21 -6.63 -15.70 -3.23
C ASN A 21 -5.99 -17.08 -3.41
N ALA A 22 -5.25 -17.29 -4.50
CA ALA A 22 -4.53 -18.54 -4.75
C ALA A 22 -3.44 -18.78 -3.69
N GLY A 23 -2.66 -17.73 -3.37
CA GLY A 23 -1.62 -17.76 -2.36
C GLY A 23 -2.15 -18.08 -0.97
N LEU A 24 -3.22 -17.41 -0.54
CA LEU A 24 -3.85 -17.68 0.76
C LEU A 24 -4.39 -19.13 0.83
N GLY A 25 -5.09 -19.59 -0.21
CA GLY A 25 -5.62 -20.95 -0.26
C GLY A 25 -4.52 -22.01 -0.21
N GLY A 26 -3.46 -21.83 -1.00
CA GLY A 26 -2.33 -22.75 -1.04
C GLY A 26 -1.55 -22.78 0.29
N LEU A 27 -1.28 -21.62 0.88
CA LEU A 27 -0.58 -21.52 2.17
C LEU A 27 -1.43 -22.05 3.32
N ALA A 28 -2.73 -21.83 3.33
CA ALA A 28 -3.63 -22.42 4.32
C ALA A 28 -3.62 -23.95 4.25
N ALA A 29 -3.69 -24.52 3.06
CA ALA A 29 -3.60 -25.98 2.87
C ALA A 29 -2.26 -26.54 3.34
N ALA A 30 -1.16 -25.86 3.01
CA ALA A 30 0.19 -26.25 3.43
C ALA A 30 0.36 -26.20 4.96
N VAL A 31 -0.09 -25.11 5.60
CA VAL A 31 -0.07 -24.98 7.07
C VAL A 31 -0.86 -26.09 7.74
N ASN A 32 -2.10 -26.35 7.28
CA ASN A 32 -2.94 -27.44 7.82
C ASN A 32 -2.28 -28.83 7.67
N ALA A 33 -1.61 -29.08 6.54
CA ALA A 33 -0.90 -30.34 6.32
C ALA A 33 0.29 -30.48 7.27
N LEU A 34 1.06 -29.43 7.47
CA LEU A 34 2.22 -29.39 8.38
C LEU A 34 1.77 -29.52 9.85
N GLU A 35 0.69 -28.86 10.25
CA GLU A 35 0.12 -29.01 11.60
C GLU A 35 -0.21 -30.47 11.92
N LYS A 36 -0.91 -31.15 11.00
CA LYS A 36 -1.22 -32.58 11.14
C LYS A 36 0.03 -33.47 11.18
N THR A 37 1.10 -33.09 10.46
CA THR A 37 2.37 -33.80 10.50
C THR A 37 3.05 -33.64 11.85
N CYS A 38 3.12 -32.41 12.37
CA CYS A 38 3.67 -32.11 13.69
C CYS A 38 2.90 -32.84 14.81
N GLU A 39 1.56 -32.89 14.71
CA GLU A 39 0.74 -33.63 15.67
C GLU A 39 1.04 -35.14 15.66
N ARG A 40 1.21 -35.74 14.48
CA ARG A 40 1.55 -37.17 14.33
C ARG A 40 2.95 -37.49 14.86
N GLU A 41 3.93 -36.61 14.57
CA GLU A 41 5.30 -36.82 15.10
C GLU A 41 5.34 -36.66 16.61
N ASN A 42 4.68 -35.64 17.18
CA ASN A 42 4.56 -35.52 18.64
C ASN A 42 3.89 -36.76 19.28
N ALA A 43 2.88 -37.32 18.62
CA ALA A 43 2.26 -38.56 19.09
C ALA A 43 3.16 -39.77 18.92
N ALA A 44 3.99 -39.86 17.87
CA ALA A 44 4.95 -40.91 17.64
C ALA A 44 6.14 -40.83 18.60
N PHE A 45 6.65 -39.64 18.89
CA PHE A 45 7.71 -39.41 19.91
C PHE A 45 7.26 -39.79 21.32
N ALA A 46 5.99 -39.68 21.63
CA ALA A 46 5.43 -40.13 22.89
C ALA A 46 5.43 -41.69 23.02
N VAL A 47 5.60 -42.41 21.90
CA VAL A 47 5.58 -43.88 21.85
C VAL A 47 6.97 -44.50 21.59
N ASP A 48 7.88 -43.79 20.92
CA ASP A 48 9.18 -44.34 20.51
C ASP A 48 10.33 -43.32 20.58
N ALA A 49 11.10 -43.32 21.66
CA ALA A 49 12.20 -42.38 21.92
C ALA A 49 13.51 -42.70 21.17
N GLY A 50 13.48 -43.41 20.02
CA GLY A 50 14.66 -44.03 19.42
C GLY A 50 15.03 -43.72 17.97
N ALA A 51 14.25 -42.91 17.22
CA ALA A 51 14.49 -42.72 15.78
C ALA A 51 15.01 -41.31 15.45
N SER A 52 16.33 -41.14 15.37
CA SER A 52 16.98 -39.95 14.79
C SER A 52 17.10 -40.09 13.29
N GLY A 53 16.15 -39.56 12.53
CA GLY A 53 16.23 -39.37 11.08
C GLY A 53 16.57 -37.90 10.74
N GLN A 54 17.47 -37.66 9.75
CA GLN A 54 17.82 -36.35 9.19
C GLN A 54 16.65 -35.80 8.35
N ASN A 55 15.47 -35.60 8.92
CA ASN A 55 14.39 -34.91 8.26
C ASN A 55 14.39 -33.45 8.72
N ALA A 56 14.13 -32.54 7.77
CA ALA A 56 13.95 -31.14 8.11
C ALA A 56 12.90 -31.02 9.22
N ASP A 57 13.23 -30.29 10.29
CA ASP A 57 12.38 -30.10 11.45
C ASP A 57 10.98 -29.59 11.02
N PRO A 58 9.90 -30.40 11.16
CA PRO A 58 8.57 -30.01 10.72
C PRO A 58 8.04 -28.79 11.45
N GLN A 59 8.48 -28.55 12.69
CA GLN A 59 8.10 -27.37 13.45
C GLN A 59 8.71 -26.08 12.86
N ALA A 60 10.00 -26.14 12.48
CA ALA A 60 10.66 -25.02 11.80
C ALA A 60 10.02 -24.74 10.42
N LEU A 61 9.65 -25.79 9.70
CA LEU A 61 8.95 -25.66 8.42
C LEU A 61 7.55 -25.06 8.61
N LEU A 62 6.79 -25.50 9.60
CA LEU A 62 5.48 -24.95 9.95
C LEU A 62 5.58 -23.48 10.30
N ALA A 63 6.55 -23.08 11.12
CA ALA A 63 6.76 -21.67 11.48
C ALA A 63 7.00 -20.82 10.23
N ARG A 64 7.86 -21.27 9.32
CA ARG A 64 8.15 -20.57 8.06
C ARG A 64 6.92 -20.44 7.14
N TYR A 65 6.04 -21.44 7.10
CA TYR A 65 4.83 -21.38 6.29
C TYR A 65 3.75 -20.51 6.92
N ARG A 66 3.69 -20.41 8.25
CA ARG A 66 2.83 -19.46 8.96
C ARG A 66 3.25 -18.02 8.66
N GLU A 67 4.55 -17.73 8.72
CA GLU A 67 5.10 -16.41 8.35
C GLU A 67 4.73 -16.03 6.90
N LYS A 68 4.91 -16.95 5.95
CA LYS A 68 4.52 -16.72 4.54
C LYS A 68 3.02 -16.47 4.39
N ARG A 69 2.18 -17.13 5.19
CA ARG A 69 0.73 -16.87 5.18
C ARG A 69 0.42 -15.46 5.70
N GLU A 70 1.06 -15.03 6.76
CA GLU A 70 0.93 -13.66 7.28
C GLU A 70 1.40 -12.61 6.26
N ASP A 71 2.50 -12.87 5.55
CA ASP A 71 2.97 -12.01 4.44
C ASP A 71 1.90 -11.91 3.34
N MET A 72 1.29 -13.03 2.98
CA MET A 72 0.22 -13.03 1.98
C MET A 72 -1.04 -12.32 2.47
N GLU A 73 -1.39 -12.42 3.76
CA GLU A 73 -2.48 -11.64 4.36
C GLU A 73 -2.19 -10.14 4.32
N ARG A 74 -0.94 -9.72 4.60
CA ARG A 74 -0.48 -8.33 4.44
C ARG A 74 -0.59 -7.85 2.99
N TYR A 75 -0.18 -8.69 2.04
CA TYR A 75 -0.33 -8.40 0.61
C TYR A 75 -1.79 -8.20 0.20
N VAL A 76 -2.70 -9.09 0.63
CA VAL A 76 -4.14 -8.98 0.35
C VAL A 76 -4.73 -7.72 0.98
N LYS A 77 -4.34 -7.39 2.20
CA LYS A 77 -4.75 -6.16 2.87
C LYS A 77 -4.28 -4.94 2.09
N ALA A 78 -3.02 -4.90 1.66
CA ALA A 78 -2.42 -3.76 0.96
C ALA A 78 -3.17 -3.43 -0.34
N TYR A 79 -3.47 -4.41 -1.21
CA TYR A 79 -4.19 -4.09 -2.44
C TYR A 79 -5.68 -3.76 -2.23
N ARG A 80 -6.29 -4.23 -1.13
CA ARG A 80 -7.67 -3.85 -0.76
C ARG A 80 -7.77 -2.41 -0.24
N GLU A 81 -6.74 -1.93 0.43
CA GLU A 81 -6.67 -0.55 0.92
C GLU A 81 -6.41 0.45 -0.20
N TYR A 82 -5.97 0.00 -1.37
CA TYR A 82 -5.70 0.84 -2.53
C TYR A 82 -6.96 1.55 -3.07
N CYS A 83 -8.13 0.94 -2.93
CA CYS A 83 -9.40 1.52 -3.33
C CYS A 83 -10.43 1.36 -2.20
N TRP A 84 -11.06 2.45 -1.80
CA TRP A 84 -12.18 2.37 -0.87
C TRP A 84 -13.51 2.13 -1.59
N THR A 85 -14.51 1.69 -0.86
CA THR A 85 -15.83 1.43 -1.40
C THR A 85 -16.53 2.74 -1.74
N VAL A 86 -16.92 2.91 -3.00
CA VAL A 86 -17.74 4.03 -3.48
C VAL A 86 -19.20 3.59 -3.47
N LYS A 87 -20.05 4.27 -2.71
CA LYS A 87 -21.49 4.02 -2.61
C LYS A 87 -22.32 5.16 -3.18
N SER A 88 -21.79 6.38 -3.15
CA SER A 88 -22.44 7.59 -3.63
C SER A 88 -21.43 8.53 -4.28
N VAL A 89 -21.93 9.60 -4.89
CA VAL A 89 -21.10 10.69 -5.44
C VAL A 89 -20.27 11.36 -4.34
N ASP A 90 -20.78 11.39 -3.11
CA ASP A 90 -20.11 12.02 -1.97
C ASP A 90 -18.84 11.27 -1.51
N ASP A 91 -18.65 10.04 -1.97
CA ASP A 91 -17.45 9.26 -1.71
C ASP A 91 -16.29 9.61 -2.65
N TYR A 92 -16.57 10.31 -3.75
CA TYR A 92 -15.52 10.74 -4.68
C TYR A 92 -14.69 11.89 -4.09
N ARG A 93 -13.43 11.94 -4.44
CA ARG A 93 -12.52 13.03 -4.09
C ARG A 93 -11.69 13.41 -5.30
N ILE A 94 -11.55 14.72 -5.52
CA ILE A 94 -10.66 15.29 -6.51
C ILE A 94 -9.57 16.06 -5.76
N ALA A 95 -8.34 15.64 -5.92
CA ALA A 95 -7.15 16.26 -5.31
C ALA A 95 -6.28 16.86 -6.42
N PRO A 96 -6.59 18.08 -6.91
CA PRO A 96 -5.79 18.72 -7.94
C PRO A 96 -4.40 19.07 -7.41
N PHE A 97 -3.42 19.04 -8.27
CA PHE A 97 -2.03 19.33 -7.90
C PHE A 97 -1.32 20.27 -8.88
N HIS A 98 -2.02 20.72 -9.91
CA HIS A 98 -1.49 21.64 -10.89
C HIS A 98 -2.61 22.46 -11.52
N LEU A 99 -2.43 23.77 -11.62
CA LEU A 99 -3.29 24.67 -12.35
C LEU A 99 -2.59 25.02 -13.67
N LEU A 100 -3.06 24.45 -14.78
CA LEU A 100 -2.41 24.62 -16.08
C LEU A 100 -2.70 25.96 -16.72
N ALA A 101 -3.98 26.32 -16.77
CA ALA A 101 -4.45 27.53 -17.40
C ALA A 101 -5.83 27.93 -16.87
N CYS A 102 -6.16 29.18 -17.03
CA CYS A 102 -7.52 29.68 -16.98
C CYS A 102 -7.80 30.54 -18.21
N GLU A 103 -9.01 31.11 -18.34
CA GLU A 103 -9.35 31.94 -19.48
C GLU A 103 -8.34 33.08 -19.68
N GLY A 104 -7.67 33.05 -20.83
CA GLY A 104 -6.72 34.08 -21.25
C GLY A 104 -5.32 33.99 -20.60
N GLN A 105 -5.03 32.98 -19.76
CA GLN A 105 -3.74 32.87 -19.08
C GLN A 105 -3.28 31.41 -18.91
N VAL A 106 -1.99 31.17 -19.14
CA VAL A 106 -1.29 29.91 -18.85
C VAL A 106 -0.35 30.12 -17.67
N PHE A 107 -0.16 29.12 -16.81
CA PHE A 107 0.61 29.21 -15.57
C PHE A 107 1.84 28.29 -15.60
N ASP A 108 2.57 28.29 -16.70
CA ASP A 108 3.79 27.51 -16.91
C ASP A 108 5.04 28.13 -16.24
N ASP A 109 4.96 29.40 -15.85
CA ASP A 109 6.01 30.16 -15.18
C ASP A 109 5.94 30.13 -13.65
N ARG A 110 4.93 29.47 -13.09
CA ARG A 110 4.69 29.46 -11.63
C ARG A 110 5.38 28.30 -10.94
N THR A 111 5.81 28.52 -9.69
CA THR A 111 6.38 27.45 -8.86
C THR A 111 5.32 26.39 -8.52
N HIS A 112 5.78 25.18 -8.24
CA HIS A 112 4.83 24.13 -7.84
C HIS A 112 4.11 24.46 -6.53
N VAL A 113 4.79 25.11 -5.58
CA VAL A 113 4.19 25.62 -4.33
C VAL A 113 3.05 26.58 -4.62
N TRP A 114 3.25 27.52 -5.56
CA TRP A 114 2.18 28.45 -5.95
C TRP A 114 0.93 27.72 -6.46
N HIS A 115 1.10 26.66 -7.26
CA HIS A 115 -0.03 25.86 -7.74
C HIS A 115 -0.77 25.20 -6.57
N MET A 116 -0.04 24.60 -5.63
CA MET A 116 -0.62 23.92 -4.48
C MET A 116 -1.39 24.87 -3.56
N GLU A 117 -0.81 26.02 -3.24
CA GLU A 117 -1.44 27.06 -2.41
C GLU A 117 -2.67 27.65 -3.07
N THR A 118 -2.58 27.95 -4.38
CA THR A 118 -3.70 28.49 -5.17
C THR A 118 -4.86 27.52 -5.19
N ILE A 119 -4.59 26.24 -5.48
CA ILE A 119 -5.60 25.17 -5.48
C ILE A 119 -6.21 25.00 -4.09
N ALA A 120 -5.40 24.96 -3.03
CA ALA A 120 -5.89 24.84 -1.66
C ALA A 120 -6.83 25.98 -1.28
N LYS A 121 -6.51 27.21 -1.69
CA LYS A 121 -7.36 28.40 -1.47
C LYS A 121 -8.71 28.27 -2.16
N TYR A 122 -8.74 27.75 -3.39
CA TYR A 122 -9.98 27.61 -4.16
C TYR A 122 -10.75 26.33 -3.82
N ALA A 123 -10.07 25.25 -3.42
CA ALA A 123 -10.73 24.01 -3.01
C ALA A 123 -11.40 24.13 -1.63
N ALA A 124 -10.87 24.99 -0.76
CA ALA A 124 -11.38 25.14 0.60
C ALA A 124 -12.80 25.71 0.60
N GLY A 125 -13.77 24.89 1.01
CA GLY A 125 -15.15 25.32 1.26
C GLY A 125 -16.05 25.44 0.01
N VAL A 126 -15.58 25.01 -1.16
CA VAL A 126 -16.39 25.03 -2.39
C VAL A 126 -17.29 23.82 -2.50
N ASP A 127 -16.72 22.63 -2.39
CA ASP A 127 -17.43 21.34 -2.48
C ASP A 127 -16.59 20.26 -1.77
N PRO A 128 -17.20 19.37 -0.98
CA PRO A 128 -16.48 18.30 -0.31
C PRO A 128 -15.79 17.30 -1.25
N VAL A 129 -16.15 17.28 -2.54
CA VAL A 129 -15.47 16.51 -3.58
C VAL A 129 -14.04 17.02 -3.81
N PHE A 130 -13.82 18.32 -3.68
CA PHE A 130 -12.51 18.94 -3.88
C PHE A 130 -11.75 18.96 -2.54
N ILE A 131 -10.56 18.35 -2.52
CA ILE A 131 -9.66 18.39 -1.37
C ILE A 131 -8.35 19.07 -1.77
N ALA A 132 -7.79 19.84 -0.83
CA ALA A 132 -6.43 20.34 -0.98
C ALA A 132 -5.46 19.16 -0.94
N THR A 133 -4.66 18.99 -1.99
CA THR A 133 -3.64 17.94 -2.03
C THR A 133 -2.55 18.24 -1.00
N PRO A 134 -2.27 17.33 -0.05
CA PRO A 134 -1.17 17.52 0.88
C PRO A 134 0.17 17.54 0.14
N TYR A 135 1.07 18.41 0.56
CA TYR A 135 2.43 18.48 0.04
C TYR A 135 3.42 18.86 1.14
N LEU A 136 4.68 18.57 0.92
CA LEU A 136 5.80 18.92 1.77
C LEU A 136 6.95 19.45 0.89
N CYS A 137 7.46 20.62 1.20
CA CYS A 137 8.68 21.13 0.59
C CYS A 137 9.88 20.51 1.30
N VAL A 138 10.81 19.94 0.54
CA VAL A 138 12.02 19.29 1.06
C VAL A 138 13.23 19.98 0.46
N ASP A 139 14.09 20.52 1.32
CA ASP A 139 15.42 20.97 0.94
C ASP A 139 16.34 19.77 0.87
N THR A 140 16.80 19.42 -0.33
CA THR A 140 17.68 18.27 -0.55
C THR A 140 19.11 18.50 -0.06
N GLY A 141 19.48 19.75 0.27
CA GLY A 141 20.74 20.10 0.90
C GLY A 141 20.73 20.01 2.43
N ASP A 142 19.56 19.85 3.03
CA ASP A 142 19.38 19.71 4.48
C ASP A 142 18.94 18.28 4.85
N GLU A 143 19.79 17.53 5.55
CA GLU A 143 19.52 16.16 5.98
C GLU A 143 18.26 16.04 6.86
N ALA A 144 17.97 17.04 7.70
CA ALA A 144 16.79 17.04 8.55
C ALA A 144 15.51 17.18 7.71
N SER A 145 15.53 18.03 6.68
CA SER A 145 14.45 18.20 5.72
C SER A 145 14.22 16.94 4.89
N VAL A 146 15.28 16.32 4.40
CA VAL A 146 15.22 15.03 3.68
C VAL A 146 14.61 13.96 4.58
N LYS A 147 15.04 13.87 5.84
CA LYS A 147 14.48 12.92 6.79
C LYS A 147 12.98 13.12 6.99
N GLN A 148 12.49 14.35 7.11
CA GLN A 148 11.06 14.65 7.21
C GLN A 148 10.28 14.13 5.98
N GLY A 149 10.82 14.32 4.78
CA GLY A 149 10.24 13.81 3.55
C GLY A 149 10.15 12.27 3.53
N VAL A 150 11.20 11.59 3.97
CA VAL A 150 11.25 10.13 4.08
C VAL A 150 10.24 9.63 5.13
N ASP A 151 10.21 10.22 6.31
CA ASP A 151 9.29 9.85 7.39
C ASP A 151 7.82 10.03 6.95
N TRP A 152 7.54 11.12 6.22
CA TRP A 152 6.21 11.33 5.65
C TRP A 152 5.84 10.27 4.62
N TRP A 153 6.76 9.92 3.71
CA TRP A 153 6.56 8.85 2.73
C TRP A 153 6.30 7.49 3.41
N LEU A 154 7.09 7.16 4.42
CA LEU A 154 6.91 5.92 5.19
C LEU A 154 5.55 5.88 5.90
N SER A 155 5.10 7.00 6.48
CA SER A 155 3.79 7.08 7.13
C SER A 155 2.63 6.89 6.15
N LEU A 156 2.71 7.49 4.95
CA LEU A 156 1.71 7.35 3.91
C LEU A 156 1.62 5.92 3.39
N THR A 157 2.76 5.27 3.16
CA THR A 157 2.79 3.88 2.66
C THR A 157 2.37 2.90 3.75
N ALA A 158 2.72 3.12 5.00
CA ALA A 158 2.24 2.31 6.13
C ALA A 158 0.72 2.41 6.32
N ALA A 159 0.13 3.56 5.98
CA ALA A 159 -1.34 3.74 6.00
C ALA A 159 -2.03 3.17 4.74
N GLY A 160 -1.32 2.46 3.87
CA GLY A 160 -1.86 1.88 2.64
C GLY A 160 -1.86 2.83 1.44
N GLY A 161 -1.16 3.96 1.53
CA GLY A 161 -0.96 4.86 0.40
C GLY A 161 -0.01 4.27 -0.65
N GLU A 162 -0.23 4.63 -1.91
CA GLU A 162 0.61 4.18 -3.04
C GLU A 162 2.00 4.79 -3.00
N GLY A 163 2.14 5.96 -2.39
CA GLY A 163 3.36 6.74 -2.34
C GLY A 163 3.10 8.22 -2.60
N MET A 164 4.11 8.92 -3.09
CA MET A 164 4.04 10.34 -3.43
C MET A 164 4.73 10.62 -4.76
N VAL A 165 4.41 11.77 -5.34
CA VAL A 165 5.10 12.32 -6.49
C VAL A 165 6.08 13.39 -6.01
N VAL A 166 7.35 13.24 -6.34
CA VAL A 166 8.39 14.24 -6.09
C VAL A 166 8.56 15.10 -7.33
N LYS A 167 8.54 16.40 -7.16
CA LYS A 167 8.70 17.37 -8.25
C LYS A 167 9.67 18.46 -7.85
N PRO A 168 10.44 19.03 -8.79
CA PRO A 168 11.20 20.23 -8.53
C PRO A 168 10.23 21.40 -8.24
N GLU A 169 10.65 22.34 -7.42
CA GLU A 169 9.85 23.52 -7.09
C GLU A 169 9.62 24.42 -8.31
N THR A 170 10.64 24.58 -9.12
CA THR A 170 10.60 25.37 -10.36
C THR A 170 10.56 24.46 -11.57
N PHE A 171 9.81 24.84 -12.59
CA PHE A 171 9.89 24.20 -13.90
C PHE A 171 11.25 24.51 -14.52
N THR A 172 11.98 23.46 -14.88
CA THR A 172 13.24 23.55 -15.63
C THR A 172 13.03 23.01 -17.04
#